data_1c246a19588f955d31d5be3bb9dddde2
#
_entry.id   1c246a19588f955d31d5be3bb9dddde2
#
_cell.length_a   1.000
_cell.length_b   1.000
_cell.length_c   1.000
_cell.angle_alpha   90.00
_cell.angle_beta   90.00
_cell.angle_gamma   90.00
#
_symmetry.space_group_name_H-M   'P 1'
#
loop_
_entity.id
_entity.type
_entity.pdbx_description
1 polymer ?
#
loop_
_entity_poly.entity_id
_entity_poly.type
_entity_poly.pdbx_seq_one_letter_code
_entity_poly.pdbx_strand_id
1 'polypeptide(L)'
;MLSPHPSFETSMSIQIKFTRYNPTKPMRITAKPIRLLATGMLAALVSACTGLFDGIYDSPDKAPKINANQLSIDASDWHNWYYIDFDSLKMLAEAGDADAFLHARTHFTPYPIPTNKDETQSGNQTGIYTYWFDVFGKGISNNEKRDFTPTARQPEPPAWSIAIHRDNVRTNGGAVLETNYTSMSQLPQSSAQFMGADFKSDEWTQNEVWVDQSQMLNSLIGCQGISINRPLSSWLRLEIPPMPPAFKHNNHVFIVKLNNGKFVALQLESYINPTNGTKCHLTINYRYPY
;
A
#
# COMPACT_ATOMS: atom_id res chain seq x y z
N MET A 1 -46.94 45.23 -20.33
CA MET A 1 -46.94 45.04 -21.79
C MET A 1 -46.45 43.65 -22.08
N LEU A 2 -47.36 42.86 -22.59
CA LEU A 2 -47.20 41.47 -23.00
C LEU A 2 -46.53 41.42 -24.36
N SER A 3 -45.64 40.45 -24.57
CA SER A 3 -45.49 39.83 -25.87
C SER A 3 -44.78 38.46 -25.80
N PRO A 4 -45.15 37.55 -26.69
CA PRO A 4 -45.13 36.12 -26.36
C PRO A 4 -44.06 35.30 -27.11
N HIS A 5 -43.93 34.04 -26.66
CA HIS A 5 -43.17 32.93 -27.31
C HIS A 5 -43.61 32.62 -28.74
N PRO A 6 -42.74 31.96 -29.52
CA PRO A 6 -43.26 30.92 -30.38
C PRO A 6 -42.62 29.55 -30.09
N SER A 7 -43.47 28.58 -29.92
CA SER A 7 -43.27 27.15 -30.01
C SER A 7 -42.96 26.70 -31.44
N PHE A 8 -42.00 25.80 -31.64
CA PHE A 8 -41.86 25.00 -32.85
C PHE A 8 -41.78 23.52 -32.48
N GLU A 9 -42.95 22.87 -32.58
CA GLU A 9 -43.02 21.42 -32.70
C GLU A 9 -42.79 21.06 -34.17
N THR A 10 -41.84 20.19 -34.46
CA THR A 10 -41.71 19.54 -35.75
C THR A 10 -41.78 18.02 -35.53
N SER A 11 -42.99 17.52 -35.70
CA SER A 11 -43.30 16.09 -35.76
C SER A 11 -42.81 15.51 -37.08
N MET A 12 -41.85 14.61 -37.06
CA MET A 12 -41.38 13.88 -38.21
C MET A 12 -42.00 12.46 -38.19
N SER A 13 -43.11 12.29 -38.92
CA SER A 13 -43.75 10.99 -39.08
C SER A 13 -43.03 10.16 -40.16
N ILE A 14 -42.42 9.06 -39.75
CA ILE A 14 -41.85 8.08 -40.67
C ILE A 14 -42.94 7.08 -41.09
N GLN A 15 -43.32 7.18 -42.36
CA GLN A 15 -44.23 6.21 -43.00
C GLN A 15 -43.43 4.94 -43.40
N ILE A 16 -43.69 3.82 -42.74
CA ILE A 16 -43.13 2.53 -43.13
C ILE A 16 -44.10 1.88 -44.12
N LYS A 17 -43.67 1.73 -45.38
CA LYS A 17 -44.37 0.97 -46.38
C LYS A 17 -44.15 -0.54 -46.17
N PHE A 18 -45.19 -1.25 -45.78
CA PHE A 18 -45.20 -2.73 -45.78
C PHE A 18 -45.40 -3.24 -47.22
N THR A 19 -44.39 -3.87 -47.78
CA THR A 19 -44.51 -4.65 -49.01
C THR A 19 -45.02 -6.04 -48.66
N ARG A 20 -46.19 -6.38 -49.20
CA ARG A 20 -46.81 -7.72 -49.02
C ARG A 20 -45.90 -8.79 -49.69
N TYR A 21 -45.39 -9.71 -48.88
CA TYR A 21 -44.71 -10.91 -49.33
C TYR A 21 -45.69 -12.00 -49.63
N ASN A 22 -45.63 -12.55 -50.82
CA ASN A 22 -46.52 -13.62 -51.32
C ASN A 22 -45.82 -14.98 -51.12
N PRO A 23 -46.33 -15.92 -50.34
CA PRO A 23 -45.68 -17.15 -50.05
C PRO A 23 -46.03 -18.22 -51.10
N THR A 24 -45.17 -18.51 -52.04
CA THR A 24 -45.30 -19.67 -52.92
C THR A 24 -44.03 -20.55 -52.85
N LYS A 25 -44.27 -21.78 -52.38
CA LYS A 25 -43.49 -23.02 -52.35
C LYS A 25 -42.65 -23.26 -51.07
N PRO A 26 -42.95 -24.39 -50.38
CA PRO A 26 -42.16 -24.86 -49.26
C PRO A 26 -40.87 -25.51 -49.80
N MET A 27 -39.73 -24.91 -49.46
CA MET A 27 -38.41 -25.52 -49.71
C MET A 27 -38.22 -26.62 -48.64
N ARG A 28 -38.23 -27.88 -49.04
CA ARG A 28 -37.86 -29.01 -48.16
C ARG A 28 -36.37 -28.95 -47.86
N ILE A 29 -36.00 -28.34 -46.75
CA ILE A 29 -34.63 -28.39 -46.22
C ILE A 29 -34.47 -29.74 -45.50
N THR A 30 -33.63 -30.61 -46.05
CA THR A 30 -33.30 -31.89 -45.39
C THR A 30 -32.53 -31.62 -44.11
N ALA A 31 -33.01 -32.17 -43.00
CA ALA A 31 -32.53 -31.89 -41.63
C ALA A 31 -31.05 -32.32 -41.34
N LYS A 32 -30.40 -33.01 -42.24
CA LYS A 32 -29.03 -33.51 -42.06
C LYS A 32 -27.92 -32.40 -42.02
N PRO A 33 -27.89 -31.40 -42.92
CA PRO A 33 -26.86 -30.37 -42.86
C PRO A 33 -27.03 -29.42 -41.67
N ILE A 34 -28.27 -29.18 -41.23
CA ILE A 34 -28.52 -28.28 -40.07
C ILE A 34 -28.01 -28.89 -38.77
N ARG A 35 -28.11 -30.20 -38.59
CA ARG A 35 -27.60 -30.89 -37.39
C ARG A 35 -26.06 -30.87 -37.34
N LEU A 36 -25.39 -31.03 -38.50
CA LEU A 36 -23.92 -30.93 -38.56
C LEU A 36 -23.44 -29.50 -38.25
N LEU A 37 -24.13 -28.48 -38.76
CA LEU A 37 -23.78 -27.08 -38.49
C LEU A 37 -24.02 -26.71 -37.01
N ALA A 38 -25.10 -27.17 -36.42
CA ALA A 38 -25.42 -26.95 -34.99
C ALA A 38 -24.39 -27.65 -34.07
N THR A 39 -23.94 -28.85 -34.42
CA THR A 39 -22.96 -29.59 -33.63
C THR A 39 -21.56 -28.94 -33.77
N GLY A 40 -21.19 -28.45 -34.97
CA GLY A 40 -19.93 -27.72 -35.19
C GLY A 40 -19.91 -26.37 -34.44
N MET A 41 -21.04 -25.65 -34.42
CA MET A 41 -21.15 -24.38 -33.70
C MET A 41 -21.12 -24.58 -32.18
N LEU A 42 -21.72 -25.64 -31.67
CA LEU A 42 -21.67 -25.97 -30.22
C LEU A 42 -20.26 -26.40 -29.80
N ALA A 43 -19.55 -27.17 -30.63
CA ALA A 43 -18.16 -27.54 -30.36
C ALA A 43 -17.19 -26.31 -30.40
N ALA A 44 -17.44 -25.34 -31.26
CA ALA A 44 -16.67 -24.09 -31.31
C ALA A 44 -16.94 -23.19 -30.12
N LEU A 45 -18.16 -23.20 -29.57
CA LEU A 45 -18.50 -22.45 -28.35
C LEU A 45 -17.87 -23.06 -27.09
N VAL A 46 -17.69 -24.36 -27.03
CA VAL A 46 -17.03 -25.02 -25.89
C VAL A 46 -15.51 -24.81 -25.92
N SER A 47 -14.90 -24.75 -27.09
CA SER A 47 -13.46 -24.46 -27.22
C SER A 47 -13.12 -22.97 -27.03
N ALA A 48 -14.10 -22.07 -27.23
CA ALA A 48 -13.89 -20.65 -26.96
C ALA A 48 -13.91 -20.29 -25.45
N CYS A 49 -14.49 -21.17 -24.60
CA CYS A 49 -14.54 -20.95 -23.16
C CYS A 49 -13.26 -21.38 -22.41
N THR A 50 -12.39 -22.20 -23.01
CA THR A 50 -11.18 -22.67 -22.33
C THR A 50 -10.01 -21.68 -22.39
N GLY A 51 -10.07 -20.63 -23.21
CA GLY A 51 -9.06 -19.58 -23.26
C GLY A 51 -9.49 -18.22 -22.68
N LEU A 52 -10.79 -18.05 -22.36
CA LEU A 52 -11.30 -16.78 -21.85
C LEU A 52 -11.06 -16.59 -20.34
N PHE A 53 -10.73 -17.66 -19.63
CA PHE A 53 -10.49 -17.70 -18.20
C PHE A 53 -9.05 -18.06 -17.83
N ASP A 54 -8.16 -18.28 -18.81
CA ASP A 54 -6.73 -18.39 -18.56
C ASP A 54 -6.21 -16.98 -18.16
N GLY A 55 -5.96 -16.81 -16.87
CA GLY A 55 -5.50 -15.55 -16.27
C GLY A 55 -6.55 -14.79 -15.46
N ILE A 56 -7.80 -15.27 -15.38
CA ILE A 56 -8.83 -14.71 -14.47
C ILE A 56 -8.81 -15.41 -13.10
N TYR A 57 -8.31 -16.62 -13.02
CA TYR A 57 -7.93 -17.18 -11.73
C TYR A 57 -6.54 -16.63 -11.42
N ASP A 58 -6.49 -15.70 -10.47
CA ASP A 58 -5.23 -15.32 -9.84
C ASP A 58 -4.48 -16.60 -9.51
N SER A 59 -3.37 -16.83 -10.20
CA SER A 59 -2.41 -17.80 -9.70
C SER A 59 -2.15 -17.35 -8.27
N PRO A 60 -2.31 -18.21 -7.24
CA PRO A 60 -2.07 -17.78 -5.88
C PRO A 60 -0.72 -17.07 -5.89
N ASP A 61 -0.69 -15.82 -5.41
CA ASP A 61 0.50 -14.99 -5.42
C ASP A 61 1.65 -15.84 -4.93
N LYS A 62 2.62 -16.07 -5.81
CA LYS A 62 3.79 -16.84 -5.41
C LYS A 62 4.40 -16.07 -4.25
N ALA A 63 4.38 -16.68 -3.07
CA ALA A 63 4.98 -16.09 -1.89
C ALA A 63 6.35 -15.49 -2.28
N PRO A 64 6.63 -14.24 -1.86
CA PRO A 64 7.88 -13.58 -2.22
C PRO A 64 9.05 -14.49 -1.85
N LYS A 65 9.99 -14.67 -2.77
CA LYS A 65 11.21 -15.42 -2.48
C LYS A 65 12.09 -14.55 -1.60
N ILE A 66 12.01 -14.75 -0.29
CA ILE A 66 12.83 -14.05 0.68
C ILE A 66 13.74 -15.02 1.44
N ASN A 67 14.89 -14.53 1.89
CA ASN A 67 15.81 -15.29 2.74
C ASN A 67 15.25 -15.41 4.17
N ALA A 68 15.80 -16.33 4.97
CA ALA A 68 15.34 -16.57 6.35
C ALA A 68 15.38 -15.30 7.25
N ASN A 69 16.30 -14.37 6.95
CA ASN A 69 16.48 -13.14 7.72
C ASN A 69 15.92 -11.90 6.97
N GLN A 70 14.87 -12.09 6.18
CA GLN A 70 14.21 -11.03 5.44
C GLN A 70 12.71 -10.97 5.76
N LEU A 71 12.17 -9.76 5.72
CA LEU A 71 10.73 -9.47 5.69
C LEU A 71 10.38 -8.93 4.31
N SER A 72 9.19 -9.22 3.82
CA SER A 72 8.63 -8.61 2.61
C SER A 72 7.27 -8.03 2.94
N ILE A 73 7.14 -6.71 2.87
CA ILE A 73 5.97 -5.96 3.31
C ILE A 73 5.47 -5.09 2.16
N ASP A 74 4.25 -5.30 1.72
CA ASP A 74 3.58 -4.34 0.86
C ASP A 74 2.99 -3.21 1.71
N ALA A 75 3.73 -2.12 1.84
CA ALA A 75 3.34 -0.91 2.52
C ALA A 75 2.94 0.21 1.52
N SER A 76 2.50 -0.15 0.32
CA SER A 76 2.13 0.82 -0.71
C SER A 76 0.82 1.56 -0.42
N ASP A 77 -0.04 1.00 0.43
CA ASP A 77 -1.30 1.62 0.83
C ASP A 77 -1.07 2.85 1.73
N TRP A 78 -1.78 3.93 1.44
CA TRP A 78 -1.73 5.19 2.17
C TRP A 78 -2.54 5.20 3.47
N HIS A 79 -3.39 4.20 3.71
CA HIS A 79 -4.37 4.23 4.78
C HIS A 79 -4.07 3.26 5.91
N ASN A 80 -2.95 2.51 5.84
CA ASN A 80 -2.68 1.43 6.80
C ASN A 80 -1.28 1.50 7.40
N TRP A 81 -1.19 1.16 8.69
CA TRP A 81 0.03 0.77 9.37
C TRP A 81 0.17 -0.74 9.37
N TYR A 82 1.40 -1.24 9.27
CA TYR A 82 1.77 -2.66 9.33
C TYR A 82 2.73 -2.86 10.49
N TYR A 83 2.38 -3.78 11.40
CA TYR A 83 3.11 -3.99 12.64
C TYR A 83 3.94 -5.28 12.58
N ILE A 84 5.14 -5.23 13.13
CA ILE A 84 6.10 -6.33 13.19
C ILE A 84 6.45 -6.58 14.65
N ASP A 85 6.35 -7.84 15.07
CA ASP A 85 6.82 -8.30 16.38
C ASP A 85 7.99 -9.27 16.21
N PHE A 86 9.19 -8.83 16.55
CA PHE A 86 10.39 -9.67 16.41
C PHE A 86 10.45 -10.80 17.42
N ASP A 87 9.84 -10.67 18.60
CA ASP A 87 9.77 -11.78 19.56
C ASP A 87 8.88 -12.91 19.01
N SER A 88 7.73 -12.60 18.42
CA SER A 88 6.88 -13.60 17.76
C SER A 88 7.58 -14.27 16.58
N LEU A 89 8.30 -13.50 15.75
CA LEU A 89 9.08 -14.07 14.65
C LEU A 89 10.16 -15.04 15.15
N LYS A 90 10.85 -14.69 16.24
CA LYS A 90 11.84 -15.57 16.87
C LYS A 90 11.21 -16.87 17.38
N MET A 91 10.06 -16.77 18.06
CA MET A 91 9.34 -17.94 18.56
C MET A 91 8.91 -18.89 17.41
N LEU A 92 8.42 -18.35 16.30
CA LEU A 92 8.07 -19.16 15.13
C LEU A 92 9.28 -19.83 14.49
N ALA A 93 10.41 -19.12 14.41
CA ALA A 93 11.66 -19.71 13.92
C ALA A 93 12.15 -20.86 14.81
N GLU A 94 12.03 -20.72 16.14
CA GLU A 94 12.42 -21.74 17.12
C GLU A 94 11.45 -22.93 17.13
N ALA A 95 10.18 -22.72 16.81
CA ALA A 95 9.18 -23.79 16.70
C ALA A 95 9.43 -24.71 15.48
N GLY A 96 10.21 -24.27 14.50
CA GLY A 96 10.59 -25.06 13.32
C GLY A 96 9.47 -25.21 12.27
N ASP A 97 8.36 -24.47 12.40
CA ASP A 97 7.31 -24.43 11.39
C ASP A 97 7.70 -23.43 10.28
N ALA A 98 8.27 -23.96 9.21
CA ALA A 98 8.79 -23.16 8.10
C ALA A 98 7.69 -22.37 7.37
N ASP A 99 6.49 -22.94 7.24
CA ASP A 99 5.37 -22.30 6.53
C ASP A 99 4.78 -21.16 7.37
N ALA A 100 4.53 -21.40 8.66
CA ALA A 100 4.09 -20.34 9.57
C ALA A 100 5.11 -19.21 9.68
N PHE A 101 6.40 -19.56 9.75
CA PHE A 101 7.48 -18.56 9.78
C PHE A 101 7.59 -17.76 8.48
N LEU A 102 7.43 -18.40 7.31
CA LEU A 102 7.40 -17.68 6.03
C LEU A 102 6.18 -16.77 5.95
N HIS A 103 5.00 -17.28 6.32
CA HIS A 103 3.76 -16.52 6.33
C HIS A 103 3.89 -15.26 7.20
N ALA A 104 4.39 -15.38 8.42
CA ALA A 104 4.56 -14.26 9.35
C ALA A 104 5.55 -13.17 8.86
N ARG A 105 6.43 -13.50 7.90
CA ARG A 105 7.40 -12.58 7.31
C ARG A 105 6.95 -11.97 5.98
N THR A 106 5.81 -12.43 5.43
CA THR A 106 5.31 -12.00 4.12
C THR A 106 3.86 -11.52 4.13
N HIS A 107 3.10 -11.82 5.18
CA HIS A 107 1.70 -11.45 5.30
C HIS A 107 1.48 -10.65 6.58
N PHE A 108 1.16 -9.39 6.42
CA PHE A 108 0.97 -8.45 7.52
C PHE A 108 -0.47 -7.95 7.53
N THR A 109 -1.11 -8.01 8.70
CA THR A 109 -2.45 -7.45 8.88
C THR A 109 -2.39 -5.94 8.76
N PRO A 110 -3.21 -5.33 7.89
CA PRO A 110 -3.32 -3.89 7.81
C PRO A 110 -4.10 -3.33 9.01
N TYR A 111 -3.59 -2.26 9.60
CA TYR A 111 -4.24 -1.50 10.68
C TYR A 111 -4.61 -0.12 10.15
N PRO A 112 -5.90 0.13 9.85
CA PRO A 112 -6.31 1.35 9.20
C PRO A 112 -6.08 2.59 10.07
N ILE A 113 -5.69 3.68 9.42
CA ILE A 113 -5.58 4.99 10.04
C ILE A 113 -7.00 5.54 10.22
N PRO A 114 -7.42 5.89 11.44
CA PRO A 114 -8.76 6.42 11.66
C PRO A 114 -8.94 7.77 10.96
N THR A 115 -10.01 7.89 10.19
CA THR A 115 -10.40 9.14 9.50
C THR A 115 -11.75 9.66 9.95
N ASN A 116 -12.38 9.00 10.95
CA ASN A 116 -13.70 9.39 11.45
C ASN A 116 -13.62 10.72 12.17
N LYS A 117 -14.41 11.70 11.72
CA LYS A 117 -14.48 13.05 12.29
C LYS A 117 -15.22 13.10 13.61
N ASP A 118 -16.07 12.13 13.87
CA ASP A 118 -16.93 12.09 15.07
C ASP A 118 -16.21 11.52 16.28
N GLU A 119 -15.05 10.90 16.08
CA GLU A 119 -14.23 10.35 17.15
C GLU A 119 -13.12 11.31 17.54
N THR A 120 -13.18 11.82 18.75
CA THR A 120 -12.16 12.71 19.32
C THR A 120 -11.39 12.01 20.42
N GLN A 121 -10.08 12.29 20.47
CA GLN A 121 -9.23 11.85 21.56
C GLN A 121 -8.98 13.02 22.52
N SER A 122 -9.26 12.84 23.79
CA SER A 122 -9.04 13.89 24.77
C SER A 122 -7.54 14.12 25.01
N GLY A 123 -7.17 15.37 25.08
CA GLY A 123 -5.82 15.79 25.41
C GLY A 123 -4.79 15.47 24.38
N ASN A 124 -5.21 15.36 23.05
CA ASN A 124 -4.35 14.78 22.15
C ASN A 124 -3.98 15.57 20.95
N GLN A 125 -2.95 15.13 20.45
CA GLN A 125 -2.34 15.59 19.22
C GLN A 125 -2.60 14.61 18.08
N THR A 126 -3.45 13.59 18.29
CA THR A 126 -3.85 12.67 17.24
C THR A 126 -4.94 13.27 16.37
N GLY A 127 -4.81 13.06 15.06
CA GLY A 127 -5.77 13.56 14.08
C GLY A 127 -5.21 13.55 12.68
N ILE A 128 -6.07 13.90 11.73
CA ILE A 128 -5.68 14.17 10.36
C ILE A 128 -5.54 15.68 10.21
N TYR A 129 -4.38 16.11 9.73
CA TYR A 129 -4.07 17.50 9.45
C TYR A 129 -4.04 17.72 7.95
N THR A 130 -4.67 18.77 7.45
CA THR A 130 -4.58 19.19 6.05
C THR A 130 -3.54 20.29 5.93
N TYR A 131 -2.59 20.08 5.04
CA TYR A 131 -1.51 21.00 4.79
C TYR A 131 -1.57 21.56 3.39
N TRP A 132 -1.29 22.85 3.29
CA TRP A 132 -0.99 23.52 2.03
C TRP A 132 0.52 23.57 1.84
N PHE A 133 1.04 23.12 0.70
CA PHE A 133 2.45 23.22 0.40
C PHE A 133 2.70 23.39 -1.11
N ASP A 134 3.82 24.01 -1.42
CA ASP A 134 4.24 24.24 -2.80
C ASP A 134 5.02 23.04 -3.33
N VAL A 135 4.32 22.17 -4.07
CA VAL A 135 4.92 20.96 -4.67
C VAL A 135 5.88 21.25 -5.83
N PHE A 136 5.83 22.45 -6.40
CA PHE A 136 6.65 22.84 -7.55
C PHE A 136 7.87 23.68 -7.17
N GLY A 137 7.88 24.25 -5.98
CA GLY A 137 8.94 25.13 -5.48
C GLY A 137 9.70 24.53 -4.31
N LYS A 138 9.35 24.90 -3.10
CA LYS A 138 10.07 24.52 -1.87
C LYS A 138 9.70 23.14 -1.33
N GLY A 139 8.71 22.51 -1.93
CA GLY A 139 8.24 21.20 -1.53
C GLY A 139 7.60 21.17 -0.15
N ILE A 140 7.59 19.98 0.44
CA ILE A 140 6.93 19.71 1.73
C ILE A 140 7.55 20.49 2.91
N SER A 141 8.81 20.87 2.83
CA SER A 141 9.48 21.64 3.90
C SER A 141 8.91 23.05 4.09
N ASN A 142 8.11 23.52 3.14
CA ASN A 142 7.49 24.85 3.14
C ASN A 142 5.97 24.75 3.24
N ASN A 143 5.46 23.87 4.09
CA ASN A 143 4.03 23.67 4.28
C ASN A 143 3.43 24.62 5.33
N GLU A 144 2.12 24.80 5.25
CA GLU A 144 1.30 25.53 6.21
C GLU A 144 0.10 24.66 6.60
N LYS A 145 -0.13 24.52 7.90
CA LYS A 145 -1.29 23.78 8.41
C LYS A 145 -2.58 24.54 8.06
N ARG A 146 -3.57 23.83 7.51
CA ARG A 146 -4.88 24.37 7.15
C ARG A 146 -5.97 23.98 8.13
N ASP A 147 -6.15 22.67 8.30
CA ASP A 147 -7.22 22.07 9.08
C ASP A 147 -6.71 20.96 9.96
N PHE A 148 -7.46 20.69 11.01
CA PHE A 148 -7.30 19.53 11.87
C PHE A 148 -8.63 18.79 11.98
N THR A 149 -8.65 17.51 11.66
CA THR A 149 -9.79 16.62 11.84
C THR A 149 -9.44 15.66 12.99
N PRO A 150 -10.08 15.76 14.15
CA PRO A 150 -9.88 14.81 15.23
C PRO A 150 -10.25 13.41 14.80
N THR A 151 -9.44 12.42 15.19
CA THR A 151 -9.67 11.01 14.89
C THR A 151 -9.49 10.16 16.13
N ALA A 152 -9.96 8.93 16.10
CA ALA A 152 -9.64 7.94 17.11
C ALA A 152 -8.13 7.68 17.18
N ARG A 153 -7.68 7.15 18.30
CA ARG A 153 -6.30 6.69 18.44
C ARG A 153 -6.01 5.60 17.40
N GLN A 154 -4.79 5.61 16.83
CA GLN A 154 -4.32 4.57 15.92
C GLN A 154 -4.49 3.19 16.55
N PRO A 155 -5.23 2.26 15.93
CA PRO A 155 -5.29 0.88 16.37
C PRO A 155 -3.92 0.20 16.31
N GLU A 156 -3.63 -0.61 17.31
CA GLU A 156 -2.35 -1.32 17.45
C GLU A 156 -2.60 -2.76 17.91
N PRO A 157 -1.80 -3.74 17.49
CA PRO A 157 -1.84 -5.07 18.08
C PRO A 157 -1.33 -5.05 19.54
N PRO A 158 -1.66 -6.05 20.37
CA PRO A 158 -1.25 -6.09 21.77
C PRO A 158 0.27 -6.22 21.96
N ALA A 159 0.98 -6.77 20.98
CA ALA A 159 2.43 -6.89 20.97
C ALA A 159 2.99 -6.48 19.61
N TRP A 160 4.00 -5.64 19.61
CA TRP A 160 4.71 -5.22 18.43
C TRP A 160 6.04 -4.55 18.79
N SER A 161 6.96 -4.52 17.84
CA SER A 161 8.30 -3.94 17.99
C SER A 161 8.45 -2.66 17.19
N ILE A 162 8.11 -2.71 15.91
CA ILE A 162 8.08 -1.57 14.99
C ILE A 162 6.81 -1.60 14.16
N ALA A 163 6.42 -0.44 13.63
CA ALA A 163 5.34 -0.34 12.66
C ALA A 163 5.79 0.50 11.46
N ILE A 164 5.28 0.15 10.28
CA ILE A 164 5.62 0.74 9.00
C ILE A 164 4.36 1.27 8.33
N HIS A 165 4.46 2.49 7.82
CA HIS A 165 3.50 3.11 6.93
C HIS A 165 4.28 3.76 5.78
N ARG A 166 4.29 3.10 4.62
CA ARG A 166 5.06 3.54 3.45
C ARG A 166 6.56 3.73 3.77
N ASP A 167 7.04 4.95 3.78
CA ASP A 167 8.40 5.36 4.12
C ASP A 167 8.57 5.75 5.60
N ASN A 168 7.47 5.84 6.35
CA ASN A 168 7.51 6.19 7.75
C ASN A 168 7.57 4.96 8.67
N VAL A 169 8.36 5.04 9.71
CA VAL A 169 8.51 3.99 10.72
C VAL A 169 8.35 4.55 12.11
N ARG A 170 7.73 3.77 12.98
CA ARG A 170 7.63 4.05 14.42
C ARG A 170 8.04 2.84 15.23
N THR A 171 8.45 3.07 16.47
CA THR A 171 8.81 2.02 17.43
C THR A 171 7.77 1.93 18.54
N ASN A 172 7.70 0.78 19.21
CA ASN A 172 6.89 0.63 20.42
C ASN A 172 7.70 1.05 21.66
N GLY A 173 7.91 2.35 21.82
CA GLY A 173 8.71 2.87 22.92
C GLY A 173 10.21 2.50 22.85
N GLY A 174 10.69 2.15 21.68
CA GLY A 174 12.08 1.89 21.41
C GLY A 174 12.89 3.13 21.03
N ALA A 175 14.15 2.91 20.68
CA ALA A 175 15.03 3.97 20.16
C ALA A 175 15.97 3.41 19.08
N VAL A 176 16.41 4.25 18.16
CA VAL A 176 17.15 3.85 16.97
C VAL A 176 18.47 4.58 16.85
N LEU A 177 19.48 3.84 16.44
CA LEU A 177 20.79 4.35 16.03
C LEU A 177 20.98 4.05 14.54
N GLU A 178 21.16 5.07 13.73
CA GLU A 178 21.68 4.92 12.38
C GLU A 178 23.19 4.71 12.46
N THR A 179 23.67 3.66 11.79
CA THR A 179 25.12 3.36 11.75
C THR A 179 25.71 3.76 10.40
N ASN A 180 27.04 3.77 10.31
CA ASN A 180 27.74 3.95 9.04
C ASN A 180 27.96 2.63 8.25
N TYR A 181 27.47 1.52 8.76
CA TYR A 181 27.57 0.24 8.07
C TYR A 181 26.53 0.16 6.95
N THR A 182 26.93 -0.33 5.80
CA THR A 182 26.09 -0.50 4.60
C THR A 182 25.80 -1.95 4.28
N SER A 183 26.17 -2.87 5.18
CA SER A 183 25.88 -4.31 5.08
C SER A 183 25.78 -4.93 6.47
N MET A 184 24.84 -5.88 6.64
CA MET A 184 24.74 -6.69 7.85
C MET A 184 26.00 -7.48 8.18
N SER A 185 26.82 -7.82 7.18
CA SER A 185 28.10 -8.53 7.38
C SER A 185 29.20 -7.69 8.02
N GLN A 186 29.10 -6.36 7.93
CA GLN A 186 30.05 -5.43 8.53
C GLN A 186 29.79 -5.19 10.02
N LEU A 187 28.59 -5.57 10.48
CA LEU A 187 28.22 -5.36 11.88
C LEU A 187 29.14 -6.10 12.83
N PRO A 188 29.43 -5.51 14.01
CA PRO A 188 30.07 -6.22 15.11
C PRO A 188 29.33 -7.51 15.48
N GLN A 189 30.02 -8.40 16.18
CA GLN A 189 29.41 -9.68 16.63
C GLN A 189 28.29 -9.48 17.65
N SER A 190 28.30 -8.35 18.35
CA SER A 190 27.34 -8.07 19.44
C SER A 190 26.96 -6.60 19.47
N SER A 191 25.69 -6.35 19.81
CA SER A 191 25.14 -5.00 20.09
C SER A 191 25.83 -4.28 21.26
N ALA A 192 26.61 -4.99 22.08
CA ALA A 192 27.35 -4.38 23.20
C ALA A 192 28.27 -3.23 22.77
N GLN A 193 28.75 -3.24 21.52
CA GLN A 193 29.56 -2.13 20.97
C GLN A 193 28.78 -0.83 20.77
N PHE A 194 27.46 -0.89 20.77
CA PHE A 194 26.59 0.30 20.66
C PHE A 194 26.08 0.77 22.03
N MET A 195 26.48 0.12 23.12
CA MET A 195 26.13 0.60 24.47
C MET A 195 26.74 1.97 24.73
N GLY A 196 25.88 2.95 25.07
CA GLY A 196 26.31 4.35 25.24
C GLY A 196 26.23 5.20 23.97
N ALA A 197 25.88 4.63 22.81
CA ALA A 197 25.57 5.41 21.62
C ALA A 197 24.27 6.22 21.79
N ASP A 198 24.14 7.28 21.02
CA ASP A 198 23.02 8.22 21.10
C ASP A 198 21.84 7.69 20.27
N PHE A 199 21.06 6.78 20.88
CA PHE A 199 19.83 6.28 20.29
C PHE A 199 18.73 7.34 20.34
N LYS A 200 17.99 7.49 19.24
CA LYS A 200 16.89 8.46 19.10
C LYS A 200 15.54 7.75 19.25
N SER A 201 14.74 8.26 20.17
CA SER A 201 13.33 7.82 20.33
C SER A 201 12.44 8.42 19.26
N ASP A 202 11.19 7.94 19.21
CA ASP A 202 10.18 8.49 18.32
C ASP A 202 9.86 9.94 18.70
N GLU A 203 9.66 10.77 17.68
CA GLU A 203 9.30 12.18 17.79
C GLU A 203 7.94 12.45 17.17
N TRP A 204 7.18 13.34 17.77
CA TRP A 204 5.89 13.77 17.25
C TRP A 204 6.03 14.46 15.89
N THR A 205 5.15 14.08 14.96
CA THR A 205 4.97 14.79 13.69
C THR A 205 3.49 14.96 13.39
N GLN A 206 3.17 15.99 12.63
CA GLN A 206 1.81 16.22 12.14
C GLN A 206 1.76 16.41 10.62
N ASN A 207 2.89 16.29 9.92
CA ASN A 207 2.99 16.58 8.48
C ASN A 207 3.84 15.59 7.68
N GLU A 208 4.30 14.49 8.29
CA GLU A 208 5.17 13.53 7.61
C GLU A 208 4.45 12.24 7.22
N VAL A 209 3.43 11.84 7.97
CA VAL A 209 2.65 10.63 7.69
C VAL A 209 1.43 10.99 6.84
N TRP A 210 1.58 10.85 5.54
CA TRP A 210 0.55 11.22 4.58
C TRP A 210 -0.53 10.14 4.48
N VAL A 211 -1.78 10.51 4.61
CA VAL A 211 -2.93 9.59 4.58
C VAL A 211 -3.98 9.95 3.53
N ASP A 212 -3.98 11.19 3.05
CA ASP A 212 -4.88 11.62 1.97
C ASP A 212 -4.12 12.50 0.98
N GLN A 213 -3.99 11.99 -0.23
CA GLN A 213 -3.35 12.67 -1.36
C GLN A 213 -4.33 13.04 -2.47
N SER A 214 -5.64 12.88 -2.24
CA SER A 214 -6.68 13.09 -3.26
C SER A 214 -6.65 14.49 -3.86
N GLN A 215 -6.19 15.47 -3.08
CA GLN A 215 -6.06 16.87 -3.50
C GLN A 215 -4.62 17.34 -3.65
N MET A 216 -3.68 16.42 -3.84
CA MET A 216 -2.26 16.74 -3.99
C MET A 216 -1.99 17.72 -5.13
N LEU A 217 -2.73 17.66 -6.24
CA LEU A 217 -2.61 18.61 -7.35
C LEU A 217 -3.03 20.03 -6.97
N ASN A 218 -3.84 20.18 -5.94
CA ASN A 218 -4.20 21.46 -5.33
C ASN A 218 -3.29 21.83 -4.16
N SER A 219 -2.16 21.13 -4.01
CA SER A 219 -1.21 21.29 -2.92
C SER A 219 -1.81 21.08 -1.52
N LEU A 220 -2.80 20.20 -1.41
CA LEU A 220 -3.42 19.82 -0.15
C LEU A 220 -3.16 18.35 0.15
N ILE A 221 -2.63 18.08 1.34
CA ILE A 221 -2.32 16.73 1.81
C ILE A 221 -2.89 16.55 3.21
N GLY A 222 -3.62 15.45 3.42
CA GLY A 222 -4.03 15.00 4.75
C GLY A 222 -2.91 14.20 5.40
N CYS A 223 -2.52 14.58 6.61
CA CYS A 223 -1.45 13.95 7.36
C CYS A 223 -1.93 13.48 8.73
N GLN A 224 -1.53 12.28 9.15
CA GLN A 224 -1.79 11.80 10.50
C GLN A 224 -0.82 12.44 11.49
N GLY A 225 -1.35 12.98 12.60
CA GLY A 225 -0.56 13.38 13.76
C GLY A 225 -0.18 12.13 14.57
N ILE A 226 1.09 11.79 14.60
CA ILE A 226 1.60 10.60 15.29
C ILE A 226 3.12 10.72 15.51
N SER A 227 3.65 9.99 16.51
CA SER A 227 5.10 9.92 16.68
C SER A 227 5.72 8.89 15.74
N ILE A 228 6.81 9.25 15.08
CA ILE A 228 7.62 8.40 14.21
C ILE A 228 9.09 8.42 14.63
N ASN A 229 9.84 7.41 14.24
CA ASN A 229 11.27 7.39 14.41
C ASN A 229 11.96 7.99 13.18
N ARG A 230 12.47 9.22 13.31
CA ARG A 230 13.10 9.94 12.19
C ARG A 230 14.35 9.26 11.65
N PRO A 231 15.30 8.77 12.47
CA PRO A 231 16.42 8.00 11.95
C PRO A 231 15.98 6.78 11.14
N LEU A 232 15.08 5.95 11.67
CA LEU A 232 14.67 4.75 10.96
C LEU A 232 13.83 5.06 9.71
N SER A 233 13.00 6.10 9.74
CA SER A 233 12.26 6.58 8.55
C SER A 233 13.18 7.15 7.47
N SER A 234 14.45 7.50 7.80
CA SER A 234 15.41 7.97 6.81
C SER A 234 15.92 6.88 5.86
N TRP A 235 15.62 5.61 6.13
CA TRP A 235 15.98 4.51 5.22
C TRP A 235 15.29 4.63 3.85
N LEU A 236 14.14 5.30 3.79
CA LEU A 236 13.44 5.63 2.56
C LEU A 236 12.78 7.00 2.73
N ARG A 237 13.09 7.95 1.87
CA ARG A 237 12.53 9.31 1.92
C ARG A 237 11.89 9.67 0.59
N LEU A 238 10.67 10.18 0.67
CA LEU A 238 10.02 10.81 -0.48
C LEU A 238 10.52 12.24 -0.61
N GLU A 239 11.10 12.60 -1.75
CA GLU A 239 11.60 13.93 -2.06
C GLU A 239 10.70 14.65 -3.07
N ILE A 240 10.26 15.87 -2.72
CA ILE A 240 9.51 16.78 -3.56
C ILE A 240 10.08 18.19 -3.34
N PRO A 241 10.56 18.89 -4.39
CA PRO A 241 10.82 18.41 -5.75
C PRO A 241 11.91 17.34 -5.80
N PRO A 242 12.05 16.55 -6.88
CA PRO A 242 11.51 16.81 -8.24
C PRO A 242 10.05 16.37 -8.43
N MET A 243 9.47 16.75 -9.58
CA MET A 243 8.20 16.20 -10.06
C MET A 243 8.46 15.37 -11.32
N PRO A 244 8.03 14.09 -11.37
CA PRO A 244 7.32 13.38 -10.30
C PRO A 244 8.21 13.15 -9.06
N PRO A 245 7.60 12.98 -7.87
CA PRO A 245 8.34 12.71 -6.63
C PRO A 245 9.27 11.53 -6.75
N ALA A 246 10.44 11.62 -6.12
CA ALA A 246 11.46 10.58 -6.12
C ALA A 246 11.67 10.02 -4.72
N PHE A 247 11.99 8.72 -4.65
CA PHE A 247 12.43 8.11 -3.40
C PHE A 247 13.96 8.12 -3.34
N LYS A 248 14.47 8.54 -2.20
CA LYS A 248 15.88 8.39 -1.82
C LYS A 248 16.01 7.21 -0.86
N HIS A 249 16.78 6.22 -1.28
CA HIS A 249 17.07 5.02 -0.50
C HIS A 249 18.38 5.21 0.25
N ASN A 250 18.34 5.00 1.57
CA ASN A 250 19.49 4.94 2.45
C ASN A 250 19.73 3.48 2.84
N ASN A 251 20.84 2.92 2.41
CA ASN A 251 21.22 1.52 2.64
C ASN A 251 21.99 1.26 3.94
N HIS A 252 22.02 2.23 4.86
CA HIS A 252 22.66 2.03 6.15
C HIS A 252 21.95 0.95 6.97
N VAL A 253 22.69 0.33 7.87
CA VAL A 253 22.16 -0.55 8.89
C VAL A 253 21.74 0.28 10.10
N PHE A 254 20.52 0.04 10.59
CA PHE A 254 19.96 0.67 11.77
C PHE A 254 19.91 -0.32 12.92
N ILE A 255 20.31 0.11 14.11
CA ILE A 255 20.20 -0.67 15.34
C ILE A 255 19.01 -0.13 16.12
N VAL A 256 18.00 -0.96 16.34
CA VAL A 256 16.82 -0.62 17.14
C VAL A 256 16.95 -1.26 18.51
N LYS A 257 16.95 -0.45 19.55
CA LYS A 257 16.80 -0.88 20.92
C LYS A 257 15.30 -0.94 21.23
N LEU A 258 14.79 -2.13 21.46
CA LEU A 258 13.39 -2.38 21.77
C LEU A 258 13.05 -1.99 23.20
N ASN A 259 11.76 -1.81 23.51
CA ASN A 259 11.27 -1.51 24.86
C ASN A 259 11.59 -2.60 25.89
N ASN A 260 11.77 -3.86 25.47
CA ASN A 260 12.18 -4.97 26.32
C ASN A 260 13.71 -5.05 26.54
N GLY A 261 14.47 -4.06 26.05
CA GLY A 261 15.92 -3.97 26.19
C GLY A 261 16.73 -4.79 25.19
N LYS A 262 16.08 -5.62 24.36
CA LYS A 262 16.76 -6.35 23.27
C LYS A 262 17.05 -5.44 22.10
N PHE A 263 17.96 -5.89 21.23
CA PHE A 263 18.34 -5.16 20.02
C PHE A 263 17.96 -5.94 18.77
N VAL A 264 17.59 -5.21 17.72
CA VAL A 264 17.45 -5.74 16.37
C VAL A 264 18.24 -4.86 15.41
N ALA A 265 18.97 -5.48 14.49
CA ALA A 265 19.59 -4.77 13.37
C ALA A 265 18.67 -4.87 12.16
N LEU A 266 18.45 -3.74 11.48
CA LEU A 266 17.57 -3.61 10.32
C LEU A 266 18.33 -2.95 9.17
N GLN A 267 18.03 -3.37 7.95
CA GLN A 267 18.52 -2.73 6.74
C GLN A 267 17.45 -2.85 5.65
N LEU A 268 17.07 -1.74 5.04
CA LEU A 268 16.21 -1.75 3.87
C LEU A 268 17.03 -2.22 2.66
N GLU A 269 16.69 -3.39 2.12
CA GLU A 269 17.34 -3.97 0.94
C GLU A 269 16.73 -3.40 -0.35
N SER A 270 15.40 -3.35 -0.41
CA SER A 270 14.65 -2.86 -1.55
C SER A 270 13.33 -2.25 -1.10
N TYR A 271 12.82 -1.32 -1.90
CA TYR A 271 11.51 -0.68 -1.68
C TYR A 271 10.59 -0.79 -2.91
N ILE A 272 10.92 -1.69 -3.83
CA ILE A 272 10.23 -1.84 -5.11
C ILE A 272 9.74 -3.28 -5.23
N ASN A 273 8.47 -3.46 -5.58
CA ASN A 273 7.94 -4.75 -5.96
C ASN A 273 8.63 -5.24 -7.24
N PRO A 274 9.33 -6.38 -7.21
CA PRO A 274 10.09 -6.86 -8.37
C PRO A 274 9.22 -7.28 -9.55
N THR A 275 7.92 -7.53 -9.32
CA THR A 275 7.01 -7.99 -10.36
C THR A 275 6.36 -6.84 -11.12
N ASN A 276 5.91 -5.80 -10.43
CA ASN A 276 5.11 -4.72 -11.02
C ASN A 276 5.70 -3.33 -10.85
N GLY A 277 6.83 -3.18 -10.13
CA GLY A 277 7.49 -1.90 -9.92
C GLY A 277 6.83 -0.98 -8.89
N THR A 278 5.80 -1.43 -8.17
CA THR A 278 5.14 -0.65 -7.13
C THR A 278 6.12 -0.23 -6.05
N LYS A 279 6.10 1.06 -5.69
CA LYS A 279 6.94 1.63 -4.63
C LYS A 279 6.38 1.32 -3.25
N CYS A 280 7.23 1.39 -2.24
CA CYS A 280 6.90 1.05 -0.85
C CYS A 280 6.54 -0.43 -0.63
N HIS A 281 6.97 -1.31 -1.53
CA HIS A 281 7.05 -2.74 -1.27
C HIS A 281 8.44 -3.05 -0.71
N LEU A 282 8.50 -3.19 0.61
CA LEU A 282 9.77 -3.18 1.34
C LEU A 282 10.30 -4.60 1.53
N THR A 283 11.56 -4.83 1.14
CA THR A 283 12.34 -5.99 1.54
C THR A 283 13.34 -5.55 2.59
N ILE A 284 13.23 -6.08 3.80
CA ILE A 284 14.01 -5.65 4.95
C ILE A 284 14.85 -6.80 5.47
N ASN A 285 16.17 -6.64 5.49
CA ASN A 285 17.07 -7.54 6.18
C ASN A 285 16.99 -7.28 7.69
N TYR A 286 16.95 -8.32 8.49
CA TYR A 286 16.96 -8.20 9.94
C TYR A 286 17.84 -9.23 10.61
N ARG A 287 18.38 -8.88 11.80
CA ARG A 287 19.05 -9.81 12.73
C ARG A 287 18.46 -9.61 14.11
N TYR A 288 17.80 -10.65 14.64
CA TYR A 288 17.18 -10.61 15.96
C TYR A 288 17.31 -11.95 16.67
N PRO A 289 17.65 -11.99 17.99
CA PRO A 289 18.24 -10.86 18.75
C PRO A 289 19.65 -10.52 18.23
N TYR A 290 20.05 -9.26 18.46
CA TYR A 290 21.34 -8.76 18.04
C TYR A 290 22.17 -8.23 19.21
#